data_586f4e84fe0a00af0ecbac089f8a853f
#
_entry.id   586f4e84fe0a00af0ecbac089f8a853f
#
_cell.length_a   1.000
_cell.length_b   1.000
_cell.length_c   1.000
_cell.angle_alpha   90.00
_cell.angle_beta   90.00
_cell.angle_gamma   90.00
#
_symmetry.space_group_name_H-M   'P 1'
#
loop_
_entity.id
_entity.type
_entity.pdbx_description
1 polymer ?
#
loop_
_entity_poly.entity_id
_entity_poly.type
_entity_poly.pdbx_seq_one_letter_code
_entity_poly.pdbx_strand_id
1 'polypeptide(L)'
;MTAPTPEPGTAALLDCQCPLVQAYDAALFDLDGVCFAGDARVEYAAASVNGAREQGMRLSFVTNNASRAPRTVVDKLGRNGIRAFPGEIFSAAMDAAALLHEHLAESSAVLVIGGEGLRDALTDEGFEVVASADDEPAAVVQGWDPVVDWAMMSEGLYAIANGALHVATNLDATLPTERGFALGNGSLVAAIVNASGREPLAGGKPFPGIYERALARAGGTRPLAVGDRLNTDHVGARAAGIPGLHVLTGVSTARDVVLARPEERPAYLHTDLRGLLEPHPAPVRVRSGADAGWWTAGSAHCRVHDDAVVLDGAGPLTGQEVEITLDTYRAMAGAVWEYLDEHGGNRAPTVPDLRVRA
;
A
#
# COMPACT_ATOMS: atom_id res chain seq x y z
N MET A 1 21.39 -10.91 12.26
CA MET A 1 21.55 -10.54 10.84
C MET A 1 20.89 -9.19 10.64
N THR A 2 21.56 -8.27 9.95
CA THR A 2 20.95 -6.96 9.61
C THR A 2 20.00 -7.15 8.44
N ALA A 3 18.78 -6.60 8.53
CA ALA A 3 17.85 -6.54 7.41
C ALA A 3 18.52 -5.79 6.25
N PRO A 4 18.36 -6.25 5.00
CA PRO A 4 18.84 -5.50 3.85
C PRO A 4 18.06 -4.20 3.74
N THR A 5 18.77 -3.08 3.74
CA THR A 5 18.18 -1.75 3.54
C THR A 5 18.32 -1.41 2.05
N PRO A 6 17.27 -0.95 1.38
CA PRO A 6 17.39 -0.50 0.00
C PRO A 6 18.38 0.66 -0.08
N GLU A 7 19.36 0.58 -0.98
CA GLU A 7 20.14 1.76 -1.29
C GLU A 7 19.26 2.81 -1.97
N PRO A 8 19.41 4.10 -1.60
CA PRO A 8 18.68 5.16 -2.27
C PRO A 8 18.92 5.12 -3.78
N GLY A 9 17.88 4.88 -4.56
CA GLY A 9 17.93 4.86 -6.02
C GLY A 9 17.91 3.49 -6.70
N THR A 10 18.16 2.38 -6.00
CA THR A 10 18.02 1.05 -6.59
C THR A 10 16.64 0.46 -6.36
N ALA A 11 15.85 0.36 -7.43
CA ALA A 11 14.53 -0.25 -7.44
C ALA A 11 14.62 -1.74 -7.82
N ALA A 12 15.49 -2.51 -7.13
CA ALA A 12 15.71 -3.93 -7.36
C ALA A 12 15.11 -4.77 -6.23
N LEU A 13 14.84 -6.04 -6.49
CA LEU A 13 14.48 -7.01 -5.46
C LEU A 13 15.65 -7.21 -4.49
N LEU A 14 15.35 -7.27 -3.19
CA LEU A 14 16.32 -7.48 -2.13
C LEU A 14 16.55 -8.98 -1.88
N ASP A 15 17.76 -9.29 -1.44
CA ASP A 15 18.13 -10.63 -1.01
C ASP A 15 17.88 -10.82 0.48
N CYS A 16 17.11 -11.85 0.84
CA CYS A 16 16.90 -12.24 2.22
C CYS A 16 16.94 -13.77 2.35
N GLN A 17 18.03 -14.29 2.88
CA GLN A 17 18.29 -15.73 2.99
C GLN A 17 17.58 -16.39 4.20
N CYS A 18 16.92 -15.61 5.06
CA CYS A 18 16.08 -16.10 6.13
C CYS A 18 14.62 -15.64 5.91
N PRO A 19 13.63 -16.26 6.57
CA PRO A 19 12.27 -15.76 6.58
C PRO A 19 12.20 -14.27 6.93
N LEU A 20 11.33 -13.50 6.26
CA LEU A 20 11.22 -12.05 6.50
C LEU A 20 10.88 -11.73 7.96
N VAL A 21 10.10 -12.58 8.63
CA VAL A 21 9.78 -12.45 10.07
C VAL A 21 11.03 -12.48 10.97
N GLN A 22 12.15 -13.01 10.53
CA GLN A 22 13.42 -13.00 11.26
C GLN A 22 14.30 -11.78 10.90
N ALA A 23 14.15 -11.27 9.68
CA ALA A 23 14.89 -10.10 9.21
C ALA A 23 14.28 -8.79 9.71
N TYR A 24 12.97 -8.71 9.80
CA TYR A 24 12.19 -7.53 10.18
C TYR A 24 11.52 -7.70 11.55
N ASP A 25 11.34 -6.63 12.30
CA ASP A 25 10.76 -6.66 13.65
C ASP A 25 9.34 -6.04 13.72
N ALA A 26 8.90 -5.40 12.63
CA ALA A 26 7.55 -4.86 12.50
C ALA A 26 7.03 -5.09 11.07
N ALA A 27 5.72 -5.37 10.93
CA ALA A 27 5.05 -5.44 9.64
C ALA A 27 3.84 -4.52 9.60
N LEU A 28 3.75 -3.73 8.54
CA LEU A 28 2.70 -2.76 8.25
C LEU A 28 1.85 -3.34 7.11
N PHE A 29 0.71 -3.93 7.46
CA PHE A 29 -0.15 -4.65 6.52
C PHE A 29 -1.21 -3.75 5.94
N ASP A 30 -1.40 -3.78 4.62
CA ASP A 30 -2.69 -3.41 4.06
C ASP A 30 -3.77 -4.44 4.45
N LEU A 31 -5.02 -4.08 4.28
CA LEU A 31 -6.17 -4.90 4.68
C LEU A 31 -6.84 -5.58 3.49
N ASP A 32 -7.46 -4.81 2.60
CA ASP A 32 -8.23 -5.35 1.47
C ASP A 32 -7.29 -5.84 0.36
N GLY A 33 -7.39 -7.11 -0.01
CA GLY A 33 -6.48 -7.77 -0.93
C GLY A 33 -5.30 -8.47 -0.25
N VAL A 34 -5.03 -8.18 1.03
CA VAL A 34 -3.93 -8.75 1.81
C VAL A 34 -4.43 -9.63 2.96
N CYS A 35 -5.18 -9.06 3.90
CA CYS A 35 -5.72 -9.77 5.06
C CYS A 35 -7.08 -10.42 4.78
N PHE A 36 -7.87 -9.82 3.90
CA PHE A 36 -9.17 -10.29 3.41
C PHE A 36 -9.47 -9.64 2.05
N ALA A 37 -10.44 -10.16 1.30
CA ALA A 37 -10.90 -9.59 0.04
C ALA A 37 -12.41 -9.34 0.13
N GLY A 38 -12.82 -8.09 0.36
CA GLY A 38 -14.19 -7.79 0.75
C GLY A 38 -14.57 -8.58 2.00
N ASP A 39 -15.61 -9.43 1.92
CA ASP A 39 -15.99 -10.33 3.03
C ASP A 39 -15.36 -11.72 2.94
N ALA A 40 -14.63 -12.01 1.87
CA ALA A 40 -13.97 -13.30 1.67
C ALA A 40 -12.61 -13.37 2.38
N ARG A 41 -12.26 -14.59 2.82
CA ARG A 41 -10.94 -14.88 3.36
C ARG A 41 -9.90 -14.96 2.26
N VAL A 42 -8.74 -14.35 2.52
CA VAL A 42 -7.54 -14.61 1.73
C VAL A 42 -6.87 -15.86 2.27
N GLU A 43 -6.56 -16.79 1.38
CA GLU A 43 -5.90 -18.05 1.73
C GLU A 43 -4.53 -17.78 2.38
N TYR A 44 -4.16 -18.56 3.37
CA TYR A 44 -2.93 -18.43 4.19
C TYR A 44 -2.79 -17.14 4.99
N ALA A 45 -3.64 -16.10 4.82
CA ALA A 45 -3.47 -14.84 5.54
C ALA A 45 -3.50 -15.01 7.05
N ALA A 46 -4.51 -15.71 7.58
CA ALA A 46 -4.62 -15.94 9.02
C ALA A 46 -3.44 -16.71 9.60
N ALA A 47 -3.01 -17.77 8.93
CA ALA A 47 -1.88 -18.59 9.39
C ALA A 47 -0.58 -17.78 9.39
N SER A 48 -0.32 -17.03 8.33
CA SER A 48 0.93 -16.27 8.16
C SER A 48 1.01 -15.08 9.12
N VAL A 49 -0.07 -14.29 9.25
CA VAL A 49 -0.10 -13.12 10.16
C VAL A 49 0.01 -13.57 11.63
N ASN A 50 -0.76 -14.60 12.03
CA ASN A 50 -0.67 -15.12 13.38
C ASN A 50 0.70 -15.77 13.64
N GLY A 51 1.26 -16.48 12.67
CA GLY A 51 2.60 -17.08 12.77
C GLY A 51 3.71 -16.01 12.89
N ALA A 52 3.60 -14.89 12.18
CA ALA A 52 4.51 -13.77 12.32
C ALA A 52 4.44 -13.14 13.73
N ARG A 53 3.23 -12.97 14.27
CA ARG A 53 3.01 -12.54 15.66
C ARG A 53 3.65 -13.48 16.68
N GLU A 54 3.49 -14.79 16.50
CA GLU A 54 4.04 -15.82 17.40
C GLU A 54 5.58 -15.83 17.39
N GLN A 55 6.18 -15.40 16.29
CA GLN A 55 7.63 -15.20 16.19
C GLN A 55 8.10 -13.82 16.70
N GLY A 56 7.21 -13.02 17.28
CA GLY A 56 7.54 -11.76 17.95
C GLY A 56 7.54 -10.51 17.04
N MET A 57 7.08 -10.64 15.79
CA MET A 57 6.91 -9.48 14.91
C MET A 57 5.78 -8.58 15.41
N ARG A 58 6.03 -7.28 15.51
CA ARG A 58 4.99 -6.27 15.79
C ARG A 58 4.14 -6.07 14.55
N LEU A 59 2.83 -5.98 14.74
CA LEU A 59 1.89 -5.86 13.62
C LEU A 59 1.19 -4.51 13.69
N SER A 60 1.05 -3.86 12.55
CA SER A 60 0.18 -2.71 12.36
C SER A 60 -0.64 -2.93 11.08
N PHE A 61 -1.93 -2.68 11.15
CA PHE A 61 -2.84 -2.80 10.01
C PHE A 61 -3.18 -1.41 9.51
N VAL A 62 -2.64 -1.07 8.34
CA VAL A 62 -2.66 0.28 7.76
C VAL A 62 -3.67 0.36 6.62
N THR A 63 -4.70 1.18 6.76
CA THR A 63 -5.79 1.25 5.78
C THR A 63 -6.12 2.68 5.36
N ASN A 64 -6.41 2.87 4.07
CA ASN A 64 -6.96 4.15 3.56
C ASN A 64 -8.44 4.37 3.93
N ASN A 65 -9.10 3.35 4.50
CA ASN A 65 -10.48 3.52 4.94
C ASN A 65 -10.54 4.40 6.20
N ALA A 66 -11.24 5.54 6.11
CA ALA A 66 -11.40 6.51 7.19
C ALA A 66 -12.77 6.41 7.90
N SER A 67 -13.71 5.59 7.37
CA SER A 67 -15.10 5.56 7.86
C SER A 67 -15.31 4.62 9.06
N ARG A 68 -14.40 3.64 9.26
CA ARG A 68 -14.61 2.58 10.26
C ARG A 68 -13.76 2.81 11.50
N ALA A 69 -14.38 2.68 12.67
CA ALA A 69 -13.67 2.66 13.94
C ALA A 69 -12.73 1.44 14.04
N PRO A 70 -11.58 1.54 14.75
CA PRO A 70 -10.60 0.45 14.89
C PRO A 70 -11.21 -0.88 15.37
N ARG A 71 -12.19 -0.84 16.27
CA ARG A 71 -12.89 -2.05 16.78
C ARG A 71 -13.60 -2.81 15.67
N THR A 72 -14.27 -2.13 14.76
CA THR A 72 -14.94 -2.74 13.60
C THR A 72 -13.94 -3.46 12.69
N VAL A 73 -12.75 -2.90 12.52
CA VAL A 73 -11.66 -3.53 11.75
C VAL A 73 -11.14 -4.77 12.46
N VAL A 74 -10.93 -4.71 13.78
CA VAL A 74 -10.53 -5.86 14.61
C VAL A 74 -11.54 -7.00 14.51
N ASP A 75 -12.84 -6.70 14.62
CA ASP A 75 -13.89 -7.69 14.48
C ASP A 75 -13.89 -8.34 13.09
N LYS A 76 -13.64 -7.56 12.03
CA LYS A 76 -13.52 -8.08 10.67
C LYS A 76 -12.29 -9.00 10.52
N LEU A 77 -11.14 -8.60 11.05
CA LEU A 77 -9.93 -9.43 11.09
C LEU A 77 -10.18 -10.72 11.85
N GLY A 78 -10.85 -10.65 13.00
CA GLY A 78 -11.23 -11.82 13.82
C GLY A 78 -12.13 -12.81 13.07
N ARG A 79 -13.14 -12.33 12.32
CA ARG A 79 -13.98 -13.19 11.45
C ARG A 79 -13.16 -13.90 10.37
N ASN A 80 -12.07 -13.30 9.93
CA ASN A 80 -11.12 -13.88 8.98
C ASN A 80 -10.04 -14.77 9.65
N GLY A 81 -10.08 -14.94 10.97
CA GLY A 81 -9.16 -15.79 11.72
C GLY A 81 -7.84 -15.10 12.11
N ILE A 82 -7.71 -13.81 11.87
CA ILE A 82 -6.53 -13.01 12.22
C ILE A 82 -6.74 -12.39 13.61
N ARG A 83 -5.83 -12.67 14.55
CA ARG A 83 -5.80 -11.99 15.85
C ARG A 83 -5.29 -10.57 15.65
N ALA A 84 -6.06 -9.58 16.08
CA ALA A 84 -5.70 -8.17 16.05
C ALA A 84 -6.23 -7.45 17.29
N PHE A 85 -5.62 -6.32 17.61
CA PHE A 85 -6.02 -5.46 18.73
C PHE A 85 -6.26 -4.03 18.24
N PRO A 86 -7.15 -3.24 18.90
CA PRO A 86 -7.45 -1.87 18.45
C PRO A 86 -6.21 -0.98 18.30
N GLY A 87 -5.21 -1.15 19.17
CA GLY A 87 -3.94 -0.40 19.10
C GLY A 87 -3.06 -0.72 17.89
N GLU A 88 -3.33 -1.81 17.17
CA GLU A 88 -2.61 -2.21 15.95
C GLU A 88 -3.26 -1.68 14.67
N ILE A 89 -4.45 -1.08 14.75
CA ILE A 89 -5.12 -0.48 13.60
C ILE A 89 -4.62 0.95 13.44
N PHE A 90 -4.21 1.30 12.24
CA PHE A 90 -3.86 2.67 11.86
C PHE A 90 -4.59 3.03 10.56
N SER A 91 -5.59 3.87 10.67
CA SER A 91 -6.45 4.25 9.54
C SER A 91 -6.05 5.62 8.98
N ALA A 92 -6.50 5.92 7.76
CA ALA A 92 -6.35 7.24 7.18
C ALA A 92 -7.04 8.35 7.99
N ALA A 93 -8.08 8.03 8.78
CA ALA A 93 -8.67 8.96 9.72
C ALA A 93 -7.68 9.35 10.84
N MET A 94 -7.02 8.35 11.42
CA MET A 94 -5.99 8.56 12.45
C MET A 94 -4.77 9.28 11.89
N ASP A 95 -4.39 8.96 10.64
CA ASP A 95 -3.31 9.64 9.94
C ASP A 95 -3.61 11.13 9.72
N ALA A 96 -4.82 11.45 9.27
CA ALA A 96 -5.25 12.84 9.08
C ALA A 96 -5.32 13.62 10.41
N ALA A 97 -5.81 12.98 11.49
CA ALA A 97 -5.83 13.59 12.80
C ALA A 97 -4.41 13.88 13.33
N ALA A 98 -3.48 12.91 13.18
CA ALA A 98 -2.08 13.11 13.55
C ALA A 98 -1.38 14.18 12.68
N LEU A 99 -1.69 14.24 11.38
CA LEU A 99 -1.19 15.27 10.47
C LEU A 99 -1.62 16.69 10.91
N LEU A 100 -2.82 16.84 11.46
CA LEU A 100 -3.29 18.15 11.94
C LEU A 100 -2.45 18.71 13.09
N HIS A 101 -1.87 17.88 13.96
CA HIS A 101 -0.99 18.35 15.03
C HIS A 101 0.28 19.05 14.53
N GLU A 102 0.68 18.81 13.28
CA GLU A 102 1.79 19.54 12.65
C GLU A 102 1.42 20.98 12.29
N HIS A 103 0.12 21.30 12.25
CA HIS A 103 -0.41 22.57 11.76
C HIS A 103 -1.28 23.33 12.76
N LEU A 104 -1.92 22.64 13.70
CA LEU A 104 -2.89 23.20 14.65
C LEU A 104 -2.54 22.86 16.10
N ALA A 105 -2.94 23.74 17.00
CA ALA A 105 -2.89 23.47 18.44
C ALA A 105 -3.95 22.46 18.85
N GLU A 106 -3.72 21.76 19.96
CA GLU A 106 -4.74 20.95 20.63
C GLU A 106 -6.00 21.79 20.91
N SER A 107 -7.17 21.14 20.92
CA SER A 107 -8.48 21.77 21.11
C SER A 107 -8.90 22.76 20.02
N SER A 108 -8.18 22.83 18.88
CA SER A 108 -8.67 23.61 17.74
C SER A 108 -9.98 23.03 17.20
N ALA A 109 -10.91 23.92 16.81
CA ALA A 109 -12.16 23.51 16.17
C ALA A 109 -11.90 22.97 14.75
N VAL A 110 -12.47 21.80 14.44
CA VAL A 110 -12.31 21.10 13.16
C VAL A 110 -13.65 20.68 12.62
N LEU A 111 -13.99 21.09 11.41
CA LEU A 111 -15.19 20.65 10.70
C LEU A 111 -14.90 19.34 9.96
N VAL A 112 -15.84 18.38 10.07
CA VAL A 112 -15.71 17.06 9.46
C VAL A 112 -16.67 16.88 8.29
N ILE A 113 -16.13 16.63 7.10
CA ILE A 113 -16.84 16.04 5.97
C ILE A 113 -16.55 14.53 6.01
N GLY A 114 -17.43 13.75 6.63
CA GLY A 114 -17.20 12.32 6.82
C GLY A 114 -18.09 11.71 7.89
N GLY A 115 -17.85 10.42 8.18
CA GLY A 115 -18.59 9.63 9.14
C GLY A 115 -18.03 9.68 10.56
N GLU A 116 -18.60 8.81 11.41
CA GLU A 116 -18.30 8.71 12.84
C GLU A 116 -16.82 8.32 13.07
N GLY A 117 -16.28 7.36 12.29
CA GLY A 117 -14.89 6.93 12.48
C GLY A 117 -13.84 8.05 12.30
N LEU A 118 -14.12 9.05 11.46
CA LEU A 118 -13.27 10.23 11.33
C LEU A 118 -13.46 11.21 12.49
N ARG A 119 -14.69 11.39 12.96
CA ARG A 119 -15.01 12.23 14.14
C ARG A 119 -14.36 11.68 15.39
N ASP A 120 -14.45 10.37 15.61
CA ASP A 120 -13.82 9.69 16.74
C ASP A 120 -12.30 9.86 16.71
N ALA A 121 -11.66 9.66 15.56
CA ALA A 121 -10.21 9.81 15.44
C ALA A 121 -9.72 11.22 15.77
N LEU A 122 -10.46 12.25 15.37
CA LEU A 122 -10.14 13.65 15.69
C LEU A 122 -10.38 13.98 17.17
N THR A 123 -11.47 13.47 17.74
CA THR A 123 -11.79 13.64 19.16
C THR A 123 -10.77 12.94 20.06
N ASP A 124 -10.34 11.72 19.68
CA ASP A 124 -9.32 10.95 20.41
C ASP A 124 -7.96 11.66 20.41
N GLU A 125 -7.67 12.44 19.36
CA GLU A 125 -6.47 13.28 19.26
C GLU A 125 -6.66 14.69 19.86
N GLY A 126 -7.81 14.96 20.52
CA GLY A 126 -8.06 16.17 21.32
C GLY A 126 -8.59 17.37 20.56
N PHE A 127 -9.02 17.21 19.30
CA PHE A 127 -9.66 18.29 18.53
C PHE A 127 -11.14 18.46 18.90
N GLU A 128 -11.64 19.69 18.83
CA GLU A 128 -13.07 19.99 18.96
C GLU A 128 -13.76 19.80 17.61
N VAL A 129 -14.63 18.79 17.51
CA VAL A 129 -15.35 18.51 16.26
C VAL A 129 -16.61 19.34 16.18
N VAL A 130 -16.69 20.23 15.17
CA VAL A 130 -17.82 21.10 14.90
C VAL A 130 -18.58 20.70 13.63
N ALA A 131 -19.78 21.25 13.43
CA ALA A 131 -20.64 20.86 12.33
C ALA A 131 -20.94 22.00 11.34
N SER A 132 -20.66 23.24 11.69
CA SER A 132 -20.94 24.41 10.86
C SER A 132 -19.70 25.25 10.60
N ALA A 133 -19.64 25.88 9.45
CA ALA A 133 -18.64 26.91 9.13
C ALA A 133 -18.77 28.15 10.02
N ASP A 134 -19.96 28.40 10.61
CA ASP A 134 -20.21 29.50 11.54
C ASP A 134 -19.48 29.31 12.89
N ASP A 135 -19.03 28.09 13.20
CA ASP A 135 -18.21 27.78 14.38
C ASP A 135 -16.73 28.18 14.16
N GLU A 136 -16.39 28.81 13.04
CA GLU A 136 -15.05 29.29 12.66
C GLU A 136 -13.95 28.20 12.77
N PRO A 137 -14.14 27.01 12.19
CA PRO A 137 -13.17 25.92 12.31
C PRO A 137 -11.82 26.30 11.70
N ALA A 138 -10.72 25.91 12.38
CA ALA A 138 -9.37 26.10 11.89
C ALA A 138 -9.02 25.16 10.71
N ALA A 139 -9.70 24.00 10.63
CA ALA A 139 -9.53 23.06 9.52
C ALA A 139 -10.84 22.38 9.14
N VAL A 140 -10.89 21.89 7.90
CA VAL A 140 -11.87 20.95 7.38
C VAL A 140 -11.14 19.65 7.08
N VAL A 141 -11.58 18.54 7.70
CA VAL A 141 -11.06 17.20 7.41
C VAL A 141 -12.08 16.41 6.64
N GLN A 142 -11.68 15.95 5.44
CA GLN A 142 -12.55 15.25 4.52
C GLN A 142 -12.16 13.77 4.38
N GLY A 143 -13.11 12.88 4.66
CA GLY A 143 -13.01 11.44 4.44
C GLY A 143 -14.31 10.91 3.82
N TRP A 144 -14.21 9.81 3.08
CA TRP A 144 -15.38 9.18 2.49
C TRP A 144 -16.24 8.49 3.55
N ASP A 145 -17.55 8.71 3.46
CA ASP A 145 -18.57 7.95 4.20
C ASP A 145 -19.89 8.02 3.42
N PRO A 146 -20.78 7.00 3.51
CA PRO A 146 -22.09 7.04 2.86
C PRO A 146 -23.00 8.20 3.29
N VAL A 147 -22.73 8.81 4.46
CA VAL A 147 -23.52 9.95 4.98
C VAL A 147 -23.09 11.29 4.38
N VAL A 148 -21.99 11.35 3.62
CA VAL A 148 -21.52 12.60 3.00
C VAL A 148 -22.52 13.04 1.95
N ASP A 149 -23.07 14.22 2.15
CA ASP A 149 -24.07 14.83 1.28
C ASP A 149 -23.63 16.23 0.83
N TRP A 150 -24.46 16.84 -0.01
CA TRP A 150 -24.21 18.19 -0.54
C TRP A 150 -24.12 19.25 0.57
N ALA A 151 -24.95 19.14 1.62
CA ALA A 151 -24.98 20.13 2.71
C ALA A 151 -23.66 20.08 3.50
N MET A 152 -23.21 18.88 3.87
CA MET A 152 -21.94 18.67 4.56
C MET A 152 -20.73 19.16 3.75
N MET A 153 -20.72 18.89 2.44
CA MET A 153 -19.67 19.39 1.54
C MET A 153 -19.72 20.92 1.41
N SER A 154 -20.90 21.52 1.41
CA SER A 154 -21.07 22.98 1.34
C SER A 154 -20.58 23.68 2.61
N GLU A 155 -20.87 23.13 3.80
CA GLU A 155 -20.32 23.63 5.08
C GLU A 155 -18.79 23.62 5.05
N GLY A 156 -18.16 22.50 4.58
CA GLY A 156 -16.72 22.45 4.41
C GLY A 156 -16.19 23.48 3.42
N LEU A 157 -16.88 23.70 2.30
CA LEU A 157 -16.49 24.71 1.31
C LEU A 157 -16.57 26.13 1.91
N TYR A 158 -17.60 26.47 2.69
CA TYR A 158 -17.72 27.76 3.35
C TYR A 158 -16.56 27.97 4.34
N ALA A 159 -16.24 26.96 5.17
CA ALA A 159 -15.11 27.05 6.09
C ALA A 159 -13.76 27.24 5.36
N ILE A 160 -13.51 26.48 4.27
CA ILE A 160 -12.30 26.63 3.46
C ILE A 160 -12.23 28.02 2.80
N ALA A 161 -13.33 28.56 2.32
CA ALA A 161 -13.41 29.91 1.77
C ALA A 161 -13.06 30.97 2.83
N ASN A 162 -13.45 30.76 4.08
CA ASN A 162 -13.14 31.61 5.23
C ASN A 162 -11.70 31.42 5.76
N GLY A 163 -10.91 30.50 5.21
CA GLY A 163 -9.50 30.36 5.54
C GLY A 163 -9.13 29.09 6.29
N ALA A 164 -10.09 28.20 6.57
CA ALA A 164 -9.79 26.92 7.19
C ALA A 164 -8.84 26.08 6.31
N LEU A 165 -7.95 25.33 6.96
CA LEU A 165 -7.06 24.37 6.31
C LEU A 165 -7.89 23.21 5.74
N HIS A 166 -7.69 22.83 4.47
CA HIS A 166 -8.32 21.64 3.92
C HIS A 166 -7.41 20.43 4.07
N VAL A 167 -7.88 19.37 4.72
CA VAL A 167 -7.15 18.09 4.90
C VAL A 167 -8.00 16.95 4.36
N ALA A 168 -7.43 16.12 3.49
CA ALA A 168 -8.05 14.92 2.97
C ALA A 168 -7.43 13.67 3.61
N THR A 169 -8.25 12.74 4.07
CA THR A 169 -7.77 11.48 4.65
C THR A 169 -7.07 10.59 3.64
N ASN A 170 -7.47 10.65 2.37
CA ASN A 170 -6.85 10.01 1.22
C ASN A 170 -7.37 10.65 -0.08
N LEU A 171 -6.70 10.37 -1.20
CA LEU A 171 -7.09 10.85 -2.52
C LEU A 171 -7.52 9.72 -3.48
N ASP A 172 -8.00 8.59 -2.95
CA ASP A 172 -8.49 7.48 -3.76
C ASP A 172 -9.70 7.93 -4.60
N ALA A 173 -9.54 7.95 -5.93
CA ALA A 173 -10.57 8.43 -6.84
C ALA A 173 -11.81 7.53 -6.84
N THR A 174 -11.60 6.22 -6.64
CA THR A 174 -12.66 5.22 -6.66
C THR A 174 -12.63 4.32 -5.43
N LEU A 175 -13.79 3.74 -5.13
CA LEU A 175 -13.99 2.76 -4.07
C LEU A 175 -14.56 1.48 -4.70
N PRO A 176 -13.97 0.29 -4.50
CA PRO A 176 -14.53 -0.97 -4.99
C PRO A 176 -15.79 -1.33 -4.20
N THR A 177 -16.84 -1.73 -4.92
CA THR A 177 -18.10 -2.22 -4.38
C THR A 177 -18.54 -3.49 -5.11
N GLU A 178 -19.53 -4.20 -4.61
CA GLU A 178 -20.11 -5.37 -5.29
C GLU A 178 -20.68 -5.06 -6.69
N ARG A 179 -21.02 -3.79 -6.95
CA ARG A 179 -21.58 -3.32 -8.23
C ARG A 179 -20.53 -2.74 -9.19
N GLY A 180 -19.25 -2.77 -8.81
CA GLY A 180 -18.14 -2.15 -9.53
C GLY A 180 -17.54 -0.97 -8.76
N PHE A 181 -16.85 -0.08 -9.46
CA PHE A 181 -16.22 1.09 -8.83
C PHE A 181 -17.24 2.20 -8.55
N ALA A 182 -17.29 2.67 -7.31
CA ALA A 182 -18.02 3.85 -6.90
C ALA A 182 -17.06 5.04 -6.70
N LEU A 183 -17.60 6.24 -6.45
CA LEU A 183 -16.80 7.43 -6.13
C LEU A 183 -16.08 7.25 -4.79
N GLY A 184 -14.77 7.41 -4.82
CA GLY A 184 -13.91 7.45 -3.62
C GLY A 184 -13.79 8.87 -3.06
N ASN A 185 -13.06 9.00 -1.95
CA ASN A 185 -12.83 10.29 -1.29
C ASN A 185 -12.19 11.31 -2.22
N GLY A 186 -11.20 10.91 -3.01
CA GLY A 186 -10.49 11.80 -3.94
C GLY A 186 -11.42 12.47 -4.95
N SER A 187 -12.48 11.78 -5.43
CA SER A 187 -13.48 12.38 -6.31
C SER A 187 -14.32 13.45 -5.60
N LEU A 188 -14.65 13.25 -4.33
CA LEU A 188 -15.37 14.24 -3.51
C LEU A 188 -14.45 15.41 -3.14
N VAL A 189 -13.18 15.16 -2.84
CA VAL A 189 -12.15 16.19 -2.64
C VAL A 189 -12.01 17.05 -3.89
N ALA A 190 -11.92 16.44 -5.06
CA ALA A 190 -11.82 17.17 -6.34
C ALA A 190 -13.01 18.13 -6.58
N ALA A 191 -14.21 17.79 -6.11
CA ALA A 191 -15.36 18.69 -6.19
C ALA A 191 -15.15 19.95 -5.34
N ILE A 192 -14.61 19.83 -4.12
CA ILE A 192 -14.29 20.97 -3.25
C ILE A 192 -13.11 21.76 -3.81
N VAL A 193 -12.05 21.11 -4.30
CA VAL A 193 -10.91 21.75 -4.95
C VAL A 193 -11.36 22.57 -6.14
N ASN A 194 -12.22 22.01 -7.01
CA ASN A 194 -12.76 22.71 -8.16
C ASN A 194 -13.56 23.98 -7.77
N ALA A 195 -14.29 23.93 -6.64
CA ALA A 195 -15.09 25.07 -6.18
C ALA A 195 -14.26 26.12 -5.42
N SER A 196 -13.29 25.70 -4.62
CA SER A 196 -12.49 26.58 -3.76
C SER A 196 -11.22 27.12 -4.43
N GLY A 197 -10.69 26.38 -5.42
CA GLY A 197 -9.34 26.63 -5.99
C GLY A 197 -8.19 26.29 -5.02
N ARG A 198 -8.46 25.57 -3.93
CA ARG A 198 -7.46 25.26 -2.88
C ARG A 198 -7.22 23.76 -2.81
N GLU A 199 -5.97 23.35 -2.98
CA GLU A 199 -5.54 21.95 -2.80
C GLU A 199 -5.50 21.59 -1.32
N PRO A 200 -5.89 20.36 -0.93
CA PRO A 200 -5.78 19.88 0.44
C PRO A 200 -4.35 19.45 0.79
N LEU A 201 -4.03 19.47 2.07
CA LEU A 201 -3.05 18.55 2.61
C LEU A 201 -3.66 17.15 2.57
N ALA A 202 -2.90 16.16 2.13
CA ALA A 202 -3.41 14.81 1.99
C ALA A 202 -2.64 13.83 2.88
N GLY A 203 -3.39 13.04 3.66
CA GLY A 203 -2.91 11.87 4.36
C GLY A 203 -3.16 10.58 3.59
N GLY A 204 -2.96 9.46 4.26
CA GLY A 204 -3.18 8.12 3.69
C GLY A 204 -2.12 7.70 2.67
N LYS A 205 -2.25 6.47 2.17
CA LYS A 205 -1.41 5.95 1.08
C LYS A 205 -1.77 6.63 -0.25
N PRO A 206 -0.83 7.03 -1.09
CA PRO A 206 0.60 6.70 -1.14
C PRO A 206 1.52 7.67 -0.40
N PHE A 207 1.04 8.55 0.43
CA PHE A 207 1.91 9.48 1.16
C PHE A 207 2.71 8.74 2.24
N PRO A 208 4.03 9.05 2.41
CA PRO A 208 4.89 8.33 3.35
C PRO A 208 4.45 8.47 4.81
N GLY A 209 3.85 9.60 5.18
CA GLY A 209 3.49 9.93 6.56
C GLY A 209 2.62 8.88 7.25
N ILE A 210 1.69 8.23 6.54
CA ILE A 210 0.88 7.17 7.15
C ILE A 210 1.74 5.99 7.61
N TYR A 211 2.77 5.62 6.87
CA TYR A 211 3.69 4.54 7.22
C TYR A 211 4.61 4.94 8.38
N GLU A 212 5.13 6.16 8.35
CA GLU A 212 5.99 6.71 9.40
C GLU A 212 5.26 6.79 10.75
N ARG A 213 4.03 7.33 10.75
CA ARG A 213 3.21 7.44 11.96
C ARG A 213 2.69 6.09 12.45
N ALA A 214 2.30 5.18 11.54
CA ALA A 214 1.94 3.81 11.90
C ALA A 214 3.12 3.05 12.54
N LEU A 215 4.32 3.19 11.99
CA LEU A 215 5.54 2.60 12.54
C LEU A 215 5.89 3.18 13.93
N ALA A 216 5.82 4.49 14.08
CA ALA A 216 6.06 5.15 15.37
C ALA A 216 5.10 4.62 16.45
N ARG A 217 3.83 4.39 16.10
CA ARG A 217 2.83 3.83 17.01
C ARG A 217 3.08 2.34 17.32
N ALA A 218 3.41 1.53 16.30
CA ALA A 218 3.68 0.10 16.48
C ALA A 218 4.98 -0.15 17.27
N GLY A 219 5.94 0.74 17.13
CA GLY A 219 7.29 0.63 17.68
C GLY A 219 8.06 -0.51 16.97
N GLY A 220 9.04 -0.18 16.20
CA GLY A 220 9.90 -1.12 15.48
C GLY A 220 11.06 -0.35 14.87
N THR A 221 12.12 -1.05 14.55
CA THR A 221 13.34 -0.44 14.00
C THR A 221 13.68 -0.97 12.61
N ARG A 222 13.09 -2.11 12.24
CA ARG A 222 13.27 -2.77 10.95
C ARG A 222 11.89 -3.11 10.38
N PRO A 223 11.17 -2.12 9.83
CA PRO A 223 9.82 -2.31 9.32
C PRO A 223 9.82 -3.00 7.95
N LEU A 224 8.73 -3.73 7.69
CA LEU A 224 8.35 -4.28 6.39
C LEU A 224 6.92 -3.83 6.09
N ALA A 225 6.68 -3.24 4.92
CA ALA A 225 5.32 -3.01 4.43
C ALA A 225 4.83 -4.24 3.64
N VAL A 226 3.54 -4.55 3.75
CA VAL A 226 2.92 -5.66 3.02
C VAL A 226 1.66 -5.14 2.33
N GLY A 227 1.62 -5.24 1.00
CA GLY A 227 0.54 -4.67 0.20
C GLY A 227 0.31 -5.43 -1.10
N ASP A 228 -0.83 -5.15 -1.72
CA ASP A 228 -1.25 -5.71 -3.01
C ASP A 228 -1.35 -4.66 -4.11
N ARG A 229 -1.19 -3.36 -3.78
CA ARG A 229 -1.30 -2.27 -4.74
C ARG A 229 0.02 -1.53 -4.92
N LEU A 230 0.46 -1.44 -6.16
CA LEU A 230 1.70 -0.75 -6.51
C LEU A 230 1.60 0.75 -6.25
N ASN A 231 0.56 1.39 -6.73
CA ASN A 231 0.38 2.84 -6.74
C ASN A 231 0.01 3.46 -5.37
N THR A 232 -0.32 2.65 -4.38
CA THR A 232 -0.62 3.11 -3.01
C THR A 232 0.35 2.52 -2.01
N ASP A 233 0.35 1.18 -1.85
CA ASP A 233 1.14 0.51 -0.82
C ASP A 233 2.64 0.64 -1.06
N HIS A 234 3.08 0.26 -2.27
CA HIS A 234 4.51 0.22 -2.57
C HIS A 234 5.09 1.60 -2.83
N VAL A 235 4.35 2.52 -3.46
CA VAL A 235 4.77 3.93 -3.60
C VAL A 235 4.93 4.56 -2.21
N GLY A 236 3.94 4.40 -1.33
CA GLY A 236 3.98 5.00 0.02
C GLY A 236 5.06 4.39 0.91
N ALA A 237 5.17 3.06 0.94
CA ALA A 237 6.21 2.37 1.70
C ALA A 237 7.62 2.77 1.23
N ARG A 238 7.83 2.80 -0.10
CA ARG A 238 9.10 3.19 -0.68
C ARG A 238 9.45 4.64 -0.39
N ALA A 239 8.48 5.55 -0.47
CA ALA A 239 8.67 6.96 -0.11
C ALA A 239 9.04 7.13 1.38
N ALA A 240 8.53 6.26 2.26
CA ALA A 240 8.90 6.19 3.68
C ALA A 240 10.23 5.43 3.94
N GLY A 241 10.92 4.95 2.89
CA GLY A 241 12.15 4.15 3.03
C GLY A 241 11.92 2.74 3.59
N ILE A 242 10.71 2.22 3.54
CA ILE A 242 10.32 0.91 4.07
C ILE A 242 10.26 -0.11 2.93
N PRO A 243 10.99 -1.25 3.02
CA PRO A 243 10.89 -2.32 2.04
C PRO A 243 9.47 -2.90 1.98
N GLY A 244 8.97 -3.18 0.76
CA GLY A 244 7.63 -3.73 0.56
C GLY A 244 7.66 -5.20 0.11
N LEU A 245 6.83 -6.05 0.71
CA LEU A 245 6.44 -7.36 0.21
C LEU A 245 5.14 -7.21 -0.59
N HIS A 246 5.20 -7.49 -1.89
CA HIS A 246 3.99 -7.56 -2.73
C HIS A 246 3.39 -8.95 -2.71
N VAL A 247 2.06 -9.02 -2.55
CA VAL A 247 1.27 -10.25 -2.64
C VAL A 247 0.26 -10.17 -3.77
N LEU A 248 0.04 -11.30 -4.47
CA LEU A 248 -0.84 -11.39 -5.65
C LEU A 248 -2.30 -11.73 -5.29
N THR A 249 -2.71 -11.46 -4.05
CA THR A 249 -4.04 -11.79 -3.53
C THR A 249 -5.06 -10.67 -3.71
N GLY A 250 -4.65 -9.55 -4.29
CA GLY A 250 -5.48 -8.34 -4.44
C GLY A 250 -5.49 -7.75 -5.84
N VAL A 251 -5.19 -6.45 -5.97
CA VAL A 251 -5.48 -5.65 -7.17
C VAL A 251 -4.39 -5.73 -8.23
N SER A 252 -3.12 -5.46 -7.87
CA SER A 252 -2.04 -5.44 -8.85
C SER A 252 -1.61 -6.85 -9.22
N THR A 253 -1.67 -7.14 -10.52
CA THR A 253 -1.32 -8.45 -11.07
C THR A 253 0.19 -8.67 -11.17
N ALA A 254 0.62 -9.90 -11.39
CA ALA A 254 2.04 -10.19 -11.62
C ALA A 254 2.59 -9.45 -12.84
N ARG A 255 1.77 -9.25 -13.88
CA ARG A 255 2.12 -8.46 -15.05
C ARG A 255 2.35 -6.99 -14.69
N ASP A 256 1.47 -6.39 -13.86
CA ASP A 256 1.62 -5.01 -13.42
C ASP A 256 2.93 -4.81 -12.65
N VAL A 257 3.27 -5.77 -11.77
CA VAL A 257 4.52 -5.73 -11.00
C VAL A 257 5.75 -5.83 -11.89
N VAL A 258 5.74 -6.73 -12.86
CA VAL A 258 6.86 -6.89 -13.81
C VAL A 258 7.06 -5.63 -14.66
N LEU A 259 5.97 -4.90 -14.95
CA LEU A 259 6.01 -3.64 -15.71
C LEU A 259 6.05 -2.38 -14.81
N ALA A 260 6.26 -2.54 -13.51
CA ALA A 260 6.19 -1.44 -12.54
C ALA A 260 7.26 -0.38 -12.78
N ARG A 261 6.86 0.88 -12.60
CA ARG A 261 7.77 2.02 -12.60
C ARG A 261 8.69 1.96 -11.37
N PRO A 262 9.87 2.58 -11.40
CA PRO A 262 10.84 2.50 -10.31
C PRO A 262 10.28 2.82 -8.91
N GLU A 263 9.39 3.82 -8.82
CA GLU A 263 8.74 4.22 -7.57
C GLU A 263 7.71 3.23 -7.04
N GLU A 264 7.22 2.33 -7.90
CA GLU A 264 6.20 1.32 -7.60
C GLU A 264 6.78 -0.05 -7.26
N ARG A 265 8.08 -0.28 -7.53
CA ARG A 265 8.71 -1.61 -7.41
C ARG A 265 8.83 -2.07 -5.96
N PRO A 266 8.25 -3.22 -5.60
CA PRO A 266 8.41 -3.81 -4.27
C PRO A 266 9.82 -4.36 -4.07
N ALA A 267 10.20 -4.55 -2.81
CA ALA A 267 11.47 -5.17 -2.43
C ALA A 267 11.42 -6.71 -2.49
N TYR A 268 10.25 -7.29 -2.26
CA TYR A 268 10.01 -8.73 -2.23
C TYR A 268 8.72 -9.09 -2.96
N LEU A 269 8.71 -10.28 -3.56
CA LEU A 269 7.57 -10.80 -4.32
C LEU A 269 7.14 -12.17 -3.78
N HIS A 270 5.84 -12.32 -3.54
CA HIS A 270 5.24 -13.61 -3.26
C HIS A 270 3.80 -13.67 -3.80
N THR A 271 3.24 -14.86 -3.92
CA THR A 271 1.84 -15.05 -4.32
C THR A 271 0.87 -14.66 -3.21
N ASP A 272 1.27 -14.83 -1.93
CA ASP A 272 0.44 -14.63 -0.74
C ASP A 272 1.31 -14.40 0.51
N LEU A 273 0.68 -14.31 1.68
CA LEU A 273 1.36 -13.98 2.94
C LEU A 273 2.30 -15.07 3.49
N ARG A 274 2.39 -16.27 2.88
CA ARG A 274 3.44 -17.25 3.23
C ARG A 274 4.83 -16.66 3.05
N GLY A 275 4.97 -15.69 2.14
CA GLY A 275 6.22 -14.94 1.94
C GLY A 275 6.79 -14.29 3.20
N LEU A 276 6.00 -14.05 4.25
CA LEU A 276 6.54 -13.60 5.55
C LEU A 276 7.40 -14.65 6.24
N LEU A 277 7.09 -15.90 6.01
CA LEU A 277 7.66 -17.07 6.72
C LEU A 277 8.67 -17.82 5.86
N GLU A 278 9.02 -17.29 4.69
CA GLU A 278 9.92 -17.91 3.71
C GLU A 278 11.12 -17.00 3.39
N PRO A 279 12.26 -17.55 2.96
CA PRO A 279 13.37 -16.78 2.40
C PRO A 279 13.01 -16.17 1.03
N HIS A 280 13.66 -15.05 0.72
CA HIS A 280 13.50 -14.35 -0.56
C HIS A 280 14.85 -14.15 -1.24
N PRO A 281 15.35 -15.14 -1.98
CA PRO A 281 16.56 -14.96 -2.77
C PRO A 281 16.32 -13.93 -3.87
N ALA A 282 17.23 -12.94 -3.98
CA ALA A 282 17.18 -11.98 -5.06
C ALA A 282 17.55 -12.64 -6.40
N PRO A 283 16.93 -12.21 -7.50
CA PRO A 283 17.40 -12.63 -8.81
C PRO A 283 18.79 -12.02 -9.11
N VAL A 284 19.62 -12.76 -9.81
CA VAL A 284 21.00 -12.38 -10.13
C VAL A 284 21.18 -12.28 -11.63
N ARG A 285 21.78 -11.17 -12.10
CA ARG A 285 22.18 -11.03 -13.49
C ARG A 285 23.48 -11.74 -13.75
N VAL A 286 23.49 -12.69 -14.70
CA VAL A 286 24.71 -13.38 -15.15
C VAL A 286 25.50 -12.44 -16.04
N ARG A 287 26.73 -12.10 -15.63
CA ARG A 287 27.57 -11.07 -16.31
C ARG A 287 28.54 -11.64 -17.31
N SER A 288 28.82 -12.94 -17.26
CA SER A 288 29.84 -13.60 -18.11
C SER A 288 29.51 -15.05 -18.39
N GLY A 289 30.13 -15.63 -19.43
CA GLY A 289 29.92 -17.02 -19.86
C GLY A 289 28.82 -17.17 -20.90
N ALA A 290 28.37 -18.40 -21.13
CA ALA A 290 27.35 -18.72 -22.14
C ALA A 290 25.98 -18.08 -21.81
N ASP A 291 25.71 -17.90 -20.52
CA ASP A 291 24.44 -17.35 -20.01
C ASP A 291 24.51 -15.84 -19.73
N ALA A 292 25.53 -15.13 -20.24
CA ALA A 292 25.64 -13.68 -20.04
C ALA A 292 24.39 -12.95 -20.56
N GLY A 293 23.88 -12.03 -19.71
CA GLY A 293 22.65 -11.28 -20.00
C GLY A 293 21.35 -11.93 -19.51
N TRP A 294 21.41 -13.14 -18.96
CA TRP A 294 20.27 -13.75 -18.28
C TRP A 294 20.15 -13.28 -16.83
N TRP A 295 18.93 -13.17 -16.35
CA TRP A 295 18.61 -13.07 -14.95
C TRP A 295 18.17 -14.42 -14.40
N THR A 296 18.66 -14.80 -13.24
CA THR A 296 18.43 -16.12 -12.65
C THR A 296 17.88 -16.00 -11.24
N ALA A 297 16.91 -16.84 -10.89
CA ALA A 297 16.45 -17.07 -9.53
C ALA A 297 16.17 -18.57 -9.38
N GLY A 298 16.80 -19.24 -8.40
CA GLY A 298 16.73 -20.70 -8.32
C GLY A 298 17.19 -21.35 -9.62
N SER A 299 16.33 -22.18 -10.20
CA SER A 299 16.57 -22.82 -11.52
C SER A 299 15.98 -22.03 -12.70
N ALA A 300 15.31 -20.92 -12.46
CA ALA A 300 14.67 -20.13 -13.49
C ALA A 300 15.64 -19.15 -14.13
N HIS A 301 15.59 -19.04 -15.46
CA HIS A 301 16.38 -18.10 -16.26
C HIS A 301 15.44 -17.27 -17.14
N CYS A 302 15.61 -15.95 -17.12
CA CYS A 302 14.80 -15.01 -17.88
C CYS A 302 15.66 -13.88 -18.45
N ARG A 303 15.34 -13.39 -19.63
CA ARG A 303 15.88 -12.16 -20.22
C ARG A 303 14.86 -11.47 -21.10
N VAL A 304 15.10 -10.20 -21.41
CA VAL A 304 14.39 -9.52 -22.51
C VAL A 304 15.26 -9.55 -23.76
N HIS A 305 14.71 -9.96 -24.88
CA HIS A 305 15.38 -10.00 -26.18
C HIS A 305 14.37 -9.64 -27.28
N ASP A 306 14.72 -8.71 -28.17
CA ASP A 306 13.85 -8.19 -29.23
C ASP A 306 12.45 -7.77 -28.71
N ASP A 307 12.43 -7.03 -27.60
CA ASP A 307 11.21 -6.55 -26.89
C ASP A 307 10.26 -7.68 -26.41
N ALA A 308 10.75 -8.89 -26.30
CA ALA A 308 9.99 -10.00 -25.77
C ALA A 308 10.69 -10.60 -24.54
N VAL A 309 9.90 -11.04 -23.58
CA VAL A 309 10.39 -11.83 -22.46
C VAL A 309 10.68 -13.26 -22.94
N VAL A 310 11.89 -13.73 -22.69
CA VAL A 310 12.37 -15.05 -23.09
C VAL A 310 12.74 -15.85 -21.86
N LEU A 311 12.17 -17.08 -21.77
CA LEU A 311 12.54 -18.06 -20.75
C LEU A 311 13.47 -19.11 -21.36
N ASP A 312 14.43 -19.58 -20.57
CA ASP A 312 15.33 -20.66 -20.99
C ASP A 312 14.54 -21.93 -21.32
N GLY A 313 14.88 -22.54 -22.45
CA GLY A 313 14.21 -23.75 -22.96
C GLY A 313 12.82 -23.56 -23.54
N ALA A 314 12.16 -22.39 -23.36
CA ALA A 314 10.80 -22.13 -23.83
C ALA A 314 10.72 -21.08 -24.95
N GLY A 315 11.76 -20.27 -25.15
CA GLY A 315 11.76 -19.17 -26.12
C GLY A 315 10.94 -17.96 -25.66
N PRO A 316 10.55 -17.04 -26.60
CA PRO A 316 9.75 -15.87 -26.27
C PRO A 316 8.38 -16.27 -25.72
N LEU A 317 7.95 -15.59 -24.65
CA LEU A 317 6.62 -15.79 -24.11
C LEU A 317 5.56 -15.26 -25.09
N THR A 318 4.66 -16.14 -25.47
CA THR A 318 3.54 -15.85 -26.38
C THR A 318 2.25 -16.38 -25.78
N GLY A 319 1.12 -15.75 -26.10
CA GLY A 319 -0.19 -16.14 -25.59
C GLY A 319 -0.87 -15.05 -24.78
N GLN A 320 -2.08 -15.31 -24.31
CA GLN A 320 -2.84 -14.37 -23.49
C GLN A 320 -2.46 -14.50 -22.00
N GLU A 321 -2.35 -15.72 -21.51
CA GLU A 321 -1.95 -16.02 -20.13
C GLU A 321 -0.88 -17.11 -20.11
N VAL A 322 0.14 -16.95 -19.28
CA VAL A 322 1.23 -17.91 -19.10
C VAL A 322 1.39 -18.24 -17.61
N GLU A 323 1.46 -19.54 -17.31
CA GLU A 323 1.74 -20.01 -15.96
C GLU A 323 3.25 -20.10 -15.74
N ILE A 324 3.74 -19.52 -14.63
CA ILE A 324 5.16 -19.45 -14.25
C ILE A 324 5.35 -19.77 -12.76
N THR A 325 6.56 -20.17 -12.40
CA THR A 325 6.94 -20.35 -10.98
C THR A 325 7.28 -19.01 -10.33
N LEU A 326 7.31 -19.00 -8.99
CA LEU A 326 7.73 -17.82 -8.21
C LEU A 326 9.17 -17.39 -8.53
N ASP A 327 10.09 -18.33 -8.77
CA ASP A 327 11.46 -18.02 -9.18
C ASP A 327 11.51 -17.41 -10.57
N THR A 328 10.71 -17.93 -11.52
CA THR A 328 10.58 -17.33 -12.85
C THR A 328 10.04 -15.89 -12.74
N TYR A 329 9.07 -15.66 -11.88
CA TYR A 329 8.50 -14.33 -11.63
C TYR A 329 9.55 -13.34 -11.11
N ARG A 330 10.38 -13.77 -10.14
CA ARG A 330 11.49 -12.95 -9.61
C ARG A 330 12.55 -12.65 -10.67
N ALA A 331 12.97 -13.68 -11.43
CA ALA A 331 13.93 -13.50 -12.52
C ALA A 331 13.40 -12.57 -13.62
N MET A 332 12.10 -12.71 -13.96
CA MET A 332 11.43 -11.86 -14.93
C MET A 332 11.35 -10.40 -14.46
N ALA A 333 11.01 -10.16 -13.19
CA ALA A 333 11.01 -8.82 -12.63
C ALA A 333 12.39 -8.16 -12.77
N GLY A 334 13.48 -8.88 -12.42
CA GLY A 334 14.84 -8.38 -12.60
C GLY A 334 15.17 -8.03 -14.05
N ALA A 335 14.83 -8.92 -14.99
CA ALA A 335 15.12 -8.73 -16.41
C ALA A 335 14.34 -7.56 -17.04
N VAL A 336 13.05 -7.47 -16.70
CA VAL A 336 12.17 -6.43 -17.27
C VAL A 336 12.45 -5.07 -16.65
N TRP A 337 12.71 -5.01 -15.34
CA TRP A 337 13.07 -3.73 -14.69
C TRP A 337 14.37 -3.17 -15.24
N GLU A 338 15.41 -4.01 -15.44
CA GLU A 338 16.63 -3.57 -16.11
C GLU A 338 16.35 -3.02 -17.51
N TYR A 339 15.53 -3.73 -18.31
CA TYR A 339 15.15 -3.27 -19.64
C TYR A 339 14.41 -1.92 -19.62
N LEU A 340 13.44 -1.75 -18.71
CA LEU A 340 12.69 -0.50 -18.56
C LEU A 340 13.61 0.67 -18.15
N ASP A 341 14.56 0.43 -17.26
CA ASP A 341 15.52 1.44 -16.79
C ASP A 341 16.49 1.85 -17.90
N GLU A 342 17.02 0.89 -18.70
CA GLU A 342 17.87 1.15 -19.85
C GLU A 342 17.17 1.96 -20.96
N HIS A 343 15.84 1.86 -21.05
CA HIS A 343 15.04 2.57 -22.06
C HIS A 343 14.28 3.79 -21.49
N GLY A 344 14.59 4.19 -20.25
CA GLY A 344 13.97 5.35 -19.59
C GLY A 344 12.45 5.25 -19.44
N GLY A 345 11.90 4.04 -19.37
CA GLY A 345 10.46 3.77 -19.25
C GLY A 345 9.63 4.04 -20.52
N ASN A 346 10.26 4.52 -21.60
CA ASN A 346 9.55 4.87 -22.84
C ASN A 346 9.24 3.67 -23.74
N ARG A 347 9.83 2.52 -23.48
CA ARG A 347 9.65 1.27 -24.21
C ARG A 347 9.45 0.14 -23.21
N ALA A 348 8.37 -0.61 -23.34
CA ALA A 348 8.10 -1.78 -22.52
C ALA A 348 8.15 -3.04 -23.37
N PRO A 349 8.72 -4.14 -22.85
CA PRO A 349 8.68 -5.41 -23.56
C PRO A 349 7.25 -5.98 -23.57
N THR A 350 6.98 -6.88 -24.50
CA THR A 350 5.75 -7.63 -24.50
C THR A 350 5.75 -8.64 -23.34
N VAL A 351 4.80 -8.48 -22.42
CA VAL A 351 4.58 -9.37 -21.27
C VAL A 351 3.14 -9.85 -21.32
N PRO A 352 2.88 -11.16 -21.40
CA PRO A 352 1.53 -11.71 -21.30
C PRO A 352 0.96 -11.57 -19.91
N ASP A 353 -0.31 -11.89 -19.71
CA ASP A 353 -0.85 -12.07 -18.37
C ASP A 353 -0.17 -13.26 -17.70
N LEU A 354 0.14 -13.13 -16.42
CA LEU A 354 0.95 -14.09 -15.69
C LEU A 354 0.16 -14.71 -14.53
N ARG A 355 0.16 -16.05 -14.50
CA ARG A 355 -0.31 -16.81 -13.36
C ARG A 355 0.89 -17.41 -12.62
N VAL A 356 1.17 -16.92 -11.42
CA VAL A 356 2.31 -17.36 -10.63
C VAL A 356 1.90 -18.47 -9.68
N ARG A 357 2.68 -19.57 -9.68
CA ARG A 357 2.59 -20.63 -8.66
C ARG A 357 3.71 -20.50 -7.64
N ALA A 358 3.35 -20.56 -6.34
CA ALA A 358 4.31 -20.67 -5.24
C ALA A 358 4.74 -22.11 -5.01
#